data_83fdb5acd46fa2199d4cdcce8ca53077
#
_entry.id   83fdb5acd46fa2199d4cdcce8ca53077
#
_cell.length_a   1.000
_cell.length_b   1.000
_cell.length_c   1.000
_cell.angle_alpha   90.00
_cell.angle_beta   90.00
_cell.angle_gamma   90.00
#
_symmetry.space_group_name_H-M   'P 1'
#
loop_
_entity.id
_entity.type
_entity.pdbx_description
1 polymer ?
#
loop_
_entity_poly.entity_id
_entity_poly.type
_entity_poly.pdbx_seq_one_letter_code
_entity_poly.pdbx_strand_id
1 'polypeptide(L)'
;MGGIATWALIDRYPEQFAAAVPVCGIGNSYSAYNLTGIPIKIYHGTADTTINCSASDEMYNAILSAGGKMVDYKRLYGVGHNAWDTAYSDRDMFCWMFSQTRPKARTGDDSYTYKEKIKLVSPQNTEIFSEKDIDFYFLESSEDGGYSIAASLNSGVYDTLREAYEKNDGKEFTVYYYGKKLYTFIPGSEPSCEEFVFASSVTDYLEDLTDY
;
A
#
# COMPACT_ATOMS: atom_id res chain seq x y z
N MET A 1 -5.55 -14.83 -7.87
CA MET A 1 -4.41 -13.93 -8.20
C MET A 1 -4.87 -12.60 -8.82
N GLY A 2 -5.76 -12.59 -9.85
CA GLY A 2 -6.16 -11.34 -10.52
C GLY A 2 -6.74 -10.26 -9.62
N GLY A 3 -7.63 -10.61 -8.70
CA GLY A 3 -8.22 -9.65 -7.75
C GLY A 3 -7.19 -9.03 -6.78
N ILE A 4 -6.21 -9.84 -6.32
CA ILE A 4 -5.08 -9.37 -5.51
C ILE A 4 -4.22 -8.39 -6.33
N ALA A 5 -3.88 -8.77 -7.57
CA ALA A 5 -3.11 -7.90 -8.46
C ALA A 5 -3.84 -6.58 -8.76
N THR A 6 -5.17 -6.62 -8.92
CA THR A 6 -5.97 -5.41 -9.10
C THR A 6 -5.82 -4.46 -7.91
N TRP A 7 -5.98 -4.97 -6.69
CA TRP A 7 -5.79 -4.17 -5.48
C TRP A 7 -4.36 -3.59 -5.38
N ALA A 8 -3.34 -4.42 -5.61
CA ALA A 8 -1.95 -3.99 -5.56
C ALA A 8 -1.63 -2.89 -6.59
N LEU A 9 -2.15 -3.02 -7.81
CA LEU A 9 -1.92 -2.04 -8.88
C LEU A 9 -2.57 -0.69 -8.58
N ILE A 10 -3.84 -0.67 -8.14
CA ILE A 10 -4.54 0.58 -7.85
C ILE A 10 -4.03 1.24 -6.56
N ASP A 11 -3.51 0.47 -5.62
CA ASP A 11 -2.85 1.00 -4.44
C ASP A 11 -1.51 1.66 -4.80
N ARG A 12 -0.74 1.01 -5.66
CA ARG A 12 0.59 1.50 -6.06
C ARG A 12 0.55 2.66 -7.07
N TYR A 13 -0.44 2.65 -7.96
CA TYR A 13 -0.53 3.61 -9.07
C TYR A 13 -1.96 4.19 -9.22
N PRO A 14 -2.53 4.77 -8.16
CA PRO A 14 -3.93 5.18 -8.14
C PRO A 14 -4.28 6.18 -9.25
N GLU A 15 -3.33 7.02 -9.63
CA GLU A 15 -3.49 8.04 -10.68
C GLU A 15 -3.53 7.47 -12.11
N GLN A 16 -3.17 6.20 -12.30
CA GLN A 16 -3.16 5.56 -13.61
C GLN A 16 -4.54 4.98 -14.00
N PHE A 17 -5.44 4.82 -13.05
CA PHE A 17 -6.69 4.10 -13.26
C PHE A 17 -7.90 5.03 -13.20
N ALA A 18 -8.81 4.89 -14.18
CA ALA A 18 -10.10 5.56 -14.18
C ALA A 18 -11.14 4.85 -13.29
N ALA A 19 -11.02 3.54 -13.16
CA ALA A 19 -11.84 2.70 -12.31
C ALA A 19 -11.14 1.36 -12.05
N ALA A 20 -11.61 0.61 -11.06
CA ALA A 20 -11.14 -0.74 -10.79
C ALA A 20 -12.29 -1.68 -10.43
N VAL A 21 -12.14 -2.96 -10.82
CA VAL A 21 -13.11 -4.02 -10.52
C VAL A 21 -12.35 -5.24 -9.94
N PRO A 22 -11.98 -5.22 -8.67
CA PRO A 22 -11.39 -6.38 -8.03
C PRO A 22 -12.43 -7.47 -7.82
N VAL A 23 -12.09 -8.71 -8.22
CA VAL A 23 -12.95 -9.90 -8.08
C VAL A 23 -12.24 -10.91 -7.21
N CYS A 24 -12.85 -11.29 -6.09
CA CYS A 24 -12.33 -12.29 -5.13
C CYS A 24 -10.86 -12.04 -4.78
N GLY A 25 -10.52 -10.80 -4.42
CA GLY A 25 -9.16 -10.40 -4.07
C GLY A 25 -9.02 -9.96 -2.62
N ILE A 26 -7.79 -10.01 -2.13
CA ILE A 26 -7.36 -9.39 -0.89
C ILE A 26 -6.62 -8.10 -1.24
N GLY A 27 -6.92 -7.01 -0.54
CA GLY A 27 -6.19 -5.75 -0.61
C GLY A 27 -5.61 -5.38 0.75
N ASN A 28 -4.77 -4.34 0.78
CA ASN A 28 -4.24 -3.80 2.01
C ASN A 28 -5.19 -2.71 2.55
N SER A 29 -5.95 -3.03 3.60
CA SER A 29 -6.90 -2.10 4.22
C SER A 29 -6.24 -0.86 4.84
N TYR A 30 -4.98 -0.96 5.23
CA TYR A 30 -4.22 0.18 5.77
C TYR A 30 -3.93 1.27 4.74
N SER A 31 -3.86 0.91 3.46
CA SER A 31 -3.65 1.85 2.35
C SER A 31 -4.95 2.35 1.72
N ALA A 32 -6.10 2.01 2.29
CA ALA A 32 -7.42 2.33 1.72
C ALA A 32 -7.63 3.84 1.44
N TYR A 33 -6.95 4.72 2.15
CA TYR A 33 -7.00 6.17 1.89
C TYR A 33 -6.43 6.55 0.50
N ASN A 34 -5.50 5.75 -0.07
CA ASN A 34 -5.00 5.96 -1.44
C ASN A 34 -6.10 5.73 -2.48
N LEU A 35 -7.10 4.93 -2.13
CA LEU A 35 -8.15 4.45 -3.03
C LEU A 35 -9.40 5.32 -3.01
N THR A 36 -9.49 6.31 -2.12
CA THR A 36 -10.70 7.13 -1.93
C THR A 36 -11.07 7.98 -3.15
N GLY A 37 -10.11 8.21 -4.05
CA GLY A 37 -10.29 8.95 -5.30
C GLY A 37 -10.59 8.09 -6.54
N ILE A 38 -10.60 6.76 -6.40
CA ILE A 38 -10.80 5.83 -7.52
C ILE A 38 -12.22 5.26 -7.44
N PRO A 39 -13.01 5.27 -8.51
CA PRO A 39 -14.24 4.50 -8.61
C PRO A 39 -13.93 2.99 -8.56
N ILE A 40 -14.45 2.29 -7.56
CA ILE A 40 -14.19 0.85 -7.35
C ILE A 40 -15.50 0.09 -7.23
N LYS A 41 -15.59 -1.04 -7.94
CA LYS A 41 -16.71 -1.97 -7.82
C LYS A 41 -16.22 -3.36 -7.50
N ILE A 42 -16.43 -3.80 -6.26
CA ILE A 42 -15.94 -5.07 -5.72
C ILE A 42 -16.95 -6.18 -6.03
N TYR A 43 -16.47 -7.35 -6.44
CA TYR A 43 -17.26 -8.58 -6.54
C TYR A 43 -16.63 -9.68 -5.70
N HIS A 44 -17.44 -10.35 -4.85
CA HIS A 44 -16.95 -11.49 -4.07
C HIS A 44 -18.05 -12.50 -3.79
N GLY A 45 -17.74 -13.78 -3.96
CA GLY A 45 -18.64 -14.87 -3.64
C GLY A 45 -18.66 -15.17 -2.13
N THR A 46 -19.85 -15.28 -1.52
CA THR A 46 -19.95 -15.54 -0.08
C THR A 46 -19.61 -16.99 0.31
N ALA A 47 -19.55 -17.91 -0.68
CA ALA A 47 -19.11 -19.29 -0.51
C ALA A 47 -17.68 -19.52 -1.02
N ASP A 48 -16.89 -18.45 -1.19
CA ASP A 48 -15.50 -18.55 -1.58
C ASP A 48 -14.67 -19.19 -0.45
N THR A 49 -14.09 -20.35 -0.74
CA THR A 49 -13.24 -21.10 0.19
C THR A 49 -11.75 -20.91 -0.09
N THR A 50 -11.39 -20.20 -1.15
CA THR A 50 -10.00 -19.89 -1.53
C THR A 50 -9.57 -18.58 -0.89
N ILE A 51 -10.39 -17.55 -1.02
CA ILE A 51 -10.23 -16.25 -0.37
C ILE A 51 -11.55 -15.91 0.30
N ASN A 52 -11.56 -15.82 1.62
CA ASN A 52 -12.77 -15.50 2.35
C ASN A 52 -13.29 -14.11 1.94
N CYS A 53 -14.61 -13.99 1.75
CA CYS A 53 -15.23 -12.71 1.35
C CYS A 53 -15.03 -11.60 2.39
N SER A 54 -14.68 -11.94 3.63
CA SER A 54 -14.31 -10.96 4.67
C SER A 54 -13.18 -10.04 4.24
N ALA A 55 -12.26 -10.51 3.38
CA ALA A 55 -11.18 -9.68 2.84
C ALA A 55 -11.72 -8.49 2.01
N SER A 56 -12.77 -8.73 1.21
CA SER A 56 -13.46 -7.65 0.48
C SER A 56 -14.34 -6.80 1.37
N ASP A 57 -14.96 -7.40 2.42
CA ASP A 57 -15.72 -6.65 3.44
C ASP A 57 -14.81 -5.64 4.14
N GLU A 58 -13.61 -6.08 4.50
CA GLU A 58 -12.60 -5.25 5.15
C GLU A 58 -12.16 -4.09 4.25
N MET A 59 -11.79 -4.37 3.00
CA MET A 59 -11.40 -3.33 2.03
C MET A 59 -12.52 -2.30 1.80
N TYR A 60 -13.75 -2.76 1.63
CA TYR A 60 -14.91 -1.89 1.46
C TYR A 60 -15.09 -0.94 2.65
N ASN A 61 -15.07 -1.50 3.87
CA ASN A 61 -15.22 -0.73 5.09
C ASN A 61 -14.04 0.24 5.32
N ALA A 62 -12.82 -0.19 5.02
CA ALA A 62 -11.63 0.65 5.14
C ALA A 62 -11.68 1.86 4.21
N ILE A 63 -12.10 1.67 2.95
CA ILE A 63 -12.26 2.76 1.99
C ILE A 63 -13.32 3.75 2.46
N LEU A 64 -14.48 3.26 2.93
CA LEU A 64 -15.54 4.13 3.49
C LEU A 64 -15.03 4.91 4.72
N SER A 65 -14.33 4.24 5.63
CA SER A 65 -13.77 4.85 6.83
C SER A 65 -12.69 5.89 6.52
N ALA A 66 -11.97 5.71 5.42
CA ALA A 66 -11.01 6.68 4.91
C ALA A 66 -11.66 7.88 4.19
N GLY A 67 -12.99 7.89 4.05
CA GLY A 67 -13.76 8.96 3.39
C GLY A 67 -14.04 8.71 1.90
N GLY A 68 -13.72 7.53 1.36
CA GLY A 68 -14.05 7.13 0.00
C GLY A 68 -15.57 7.04 -0.21
N LYS A 69 -16.06 7.59 -1.32
CA LYS A 69 -17.50 7.63 -1.64
C LYS A 69 -17.83 6.92 -2.94
N MET A 70 -16.83 6.46 -3.67
CA MET A 70 -16.97 5.86 -5.00
C MET A 70 -16.69 4.36 -4.99
N VAL A 71 -16.96 3.70 -3.86
CA VAL A 71 -16.82 2.26 -3.72
C VAL A 71 -18.20 1.60 -3.64
N ASP A 72 -18.41 0.56 -4.45
CA ASP A 72 -19.60 -0.31 -4.46
C ASP A 72 -19.16 -1.75 -4.29
N TYR A 73 -19.99 -2.57 -3.62
CA TYR A 73 -19.64 -3.95 -3.32
C TYR A 73 -20.81 -4.90 -3.57
N LYS A 74 -20.63 -5.80 -4.53
CA LYS A 74 -21.56 -6.89 -4.81
C LYS A 74 -21.11 -8.19 -4.14
N ARG A 75 -21.75 -8.53 -3.01
CA ARG A 75 -21.64 -9.85 -2.39
C ARG A 75 -22.52 -10.83 -3.15
N LEU A 76 -21.92 -11.85 -3.77
CA LEU A 76 -22.61 -12.84 -4.57
C LEU A 76 -22.95 -14.06 -3.71
N TYR A 77 -24.17 -14.13 -3.23
CA TYR A 77 -24.62 -15.17 -2.30
C TYR A 77 -24.54 -16.57 -2.91
N GLY A 78 -23.89 -17.48 -2.19
CA GLY A 78 -23.71 -18.89 -2.60
C GLY A 78 -22.71 -19.11 -3.74
N VAL A 79 -22.08 -18.05 -4.25
CA VAL A 79 -21.05 -18.16 -5.28
C VAL A 79 -19.69 -18.43 -4.63
N GLY A 80 -18.91 -19.34 -5.21
CA GLY A 80 -17.54 -19.65 -4.79
C GLY A 80 -16.51 -18.69 -5.36
N HIS A 81 -15.25 -19.16 -5.43
CA HIS A 81 -14.13 -18.37 -5.96
C HIS A 81 -14.27 -17.95 -7.43
N ASN A 82 -15.12 -18.63 -8.19
CA ASN A 82 -15.39 -18.35 -9.61
C ASN A 82 -16.36 -17.16 -9.83
N ALA A 83 -16.43 -16.21 -8.91
CA ALA A 83 -17.27 -15.02 -9.00
C ALA A 83 -17.02 -14.15 -10.26
N TRP A 84 -15.89 -14.35 -10.95
CA TRP A 84 -15.61 -13.71 -12.24
C TRP A 84 -16.61 -14.08 -13.34
N ASP A 85 -17.23 -15.27 -13.30
CA ASP A 85 -18.27 -15.66 -14.26
C ASP A 85 -19.47 -14.69 -14.18
N THR A 86 -19.86 -14.35 -12.95
CA THR A 86 -20.94 -13.37 -12.70
C THR A 86 -20.48 -11.94 -13.00
N ALA A 87 -19.28 -11.57 -12.54
CA ALA A 87 -18.76 -10.21 -12.72
C ALA A 87 -18.60 -9.87 -14.22
N TYR A 88 -18.01 -10.79 -15.00
CA TYR A 88 -17.76 -10.55 -16.43
C TYR A 88 -18.99 -10.76 -17.31
N SER A 89 -20.08 -11.33 -16.78
CA SER A 89 -21.39 -11.37 -17.45
C SER A 89 -22.24 -10.14 -17.11
N ASP A 90 -21.83 -9.30 -16.15
CA ASP A 90 -22.55 -8.10 -15.74
C ASP A 90 -22.28 -6.95 -16.73
N ARG A 91 -23.18 -6.79 -17.68
CA ARG A 91 -23.09 -5.71 -18.67
C ARG A 91 -23.09 -4.31 -18.03
N ASP A 92 -23.82 -4.13 -16.93
CA ASP A 92 -23.91 -2.85 -16.25
C ASP A 92 -22.57 -2.49 -15.58
N MET A 93 -21.83 -3.48 -15.12
CA MET A 93 -20.46 -3.28 -14.62
C MET A 93 -19.56 -2.72 -15.72
N PHE A 94 -19.59 -3.29 -16.94
CA PHE A 94 -18.78 -2.79 -18.05
C PHE A 94 -19.21 -1.38 -18.48
N CYS A 95 -20.53 -1.14 -18.62
CA CYS A 95 -21.03 0.19 -18.94
C CYS A 95 -20.59 1.22 -17.90
N TRP A 96 -20.68 0.88 -16.61
CA TRP A 96 -20.20 1.73 -15.53
C TRP A 96 -18.69 1.94 -15.61
N MET A 97 -17.88 0.90 -15.79
CA MET A 97 -16.43 0.98 -15.85
C MET A 97 -15.96 1.90 -17.00
N PHE A 98 -16.55 1.74 -18.20
CA PHE A 98 -16.21 2.56 -19.36
C PHE A 98 -16.78 3.98 -19.31
N SER A 99 -17.74 4.27 -18.44
CA SER A 99 -18.22 5.63 -18.19
C SER A 99 -17.31 6.42 -17.25
N GLN A 100 -16.37 5.75 -16.55
CA GLN A 100 -15.46 6.44 -15.65
C GLN A 100 -14.34 7.13 -16.42
N THR A 101 -13.95 8.27 -15.93
CA THR A 101 -12.80 9.01 -16.46
C THR A 101 -11.71 9.07 -15.41
N ARG A 102 -10.47 8.92 -15.84
CA ARG A 102 -9.33 9.09 -14.94
C ARG A 102 -9.38 10.48 -14.30
N PRO A 103 -9.23 10.57 -12.97
CA PRO A 103 -9.11 11.86 -12.32
C PRO A 103 -8.04 12.69 -13.04
N LYS A 104 -8.32 13.94 -13.37
CA LYS A 104 -7.29 14.83 -13.91
C LYS A 104 -6.16 14.87 -12.87
N ALA A 105 -4.92 14.73 -13.31
CA ALA A 105 -3.78 14.99 -12.46
C ALA A 105 -4.03 16.36 -11.80
N ARG A 106 -4.17 16.38 -10.49
CA ARG A 106 -4.54 17.58 -9.74
C ARG A 106 -3.41 18.56 -9.86
N THR A 107 -3.57 19.55 -10.69
CA THR A 107 -2.71 20.73 -10.74
C THR A 107 -3.26 21.73 -9.72
N GLY A 108 -2.66 21.72 -8.52
CA GLY A 108 -2.85 22.80 -7.53
C GLY A 108 -3.96 22.54 -6.50
N ASP A 109 -3.54 22.41 -5.27
CA ASP A 109 -4.18 22.78 -4.00
C ASP A 109 -5.45 22.05 -3.50
N ASP A 110 -5.76 20.87 -4.00
CA ASP A 110 -6.61 19.95 -3.27
C ASP A 110 -5.73 18.84 -2.66
N SER A 111 -5.52 18.90 -1.37
CA SER A 111 -4.60 18.08 -0.57
C SER A 111 -4.97 16.60 -0.48
N TYR A 112 -5.11 15.94 -1.62
CA TYR A 112 -4.98 14.51 -1.70
C TYR A 112 -3.48 14.22 -1.79
N THR A 113 -2.79 14.29 -0.68
CA THR A 113 -1.43 13.82 -0.59
C THR A 113 -1.48 12.29 -0.62
N TYR A 114 -1.06 11.70 -1.76
CA TYR A 114 -0.61 10.32 -1.79
C TYR A 114 0.31 10.15 -0.57
N LYS A 115 -0.14 9.37 0.40
CA LYS A 115 0.70 9.09 1.56
C LYS A 115 1.56 7.92 1.18
N GLU A 116 2.80 8.21 0.89
CA GLU A 116 3.80 7.21 0.62
C GLU A 116 3.80 6.15 1.73
N LYS A 117 3.85 4.89 1.34
CA LYS A 117 3.79 3.76 2.25
C LYS A 117 4.90 3.86 3.29
N ILE A 118 6.11 4.12 2.85
CA ILE A 118 7.27 4.34 3.72
C ILE A 118 8.00 5.60 3.25
N LYS A 119 8.45 6.41 4.20
CA LYS A 119 9.44 7.45 3.93
C LYS A 119 10.37 7.67 5.13
N LEU A 120 11.60 7.99 4.83
CA LEU A 120 12.60 8.42 5.79
C LEU A 120 12.77 9.94 5.73
N VAL A 121 12.75 10.55 6.90
CA VAL A 121 12.86 12.00 7.05
C VAL A 121 14.02 12.34 7.97
N SER A 122 14.83 13.32 7.56
CA SER A 122 15.95 13.84 8.33
C SER A 122 15.49 14.66 9.55
N PRO A 123 16.42 14.99 10.47
CA PRO A 123 16.14 15.86 11.61
C PRO A 123 15.62 17.24 11.23
N GLN A 124 15.91 17.73 9.99
CA GLN A 124 15.43 18.99 9.45
C GLN A 124 14.09 18.87 8.74
N ASN A 125 13.39 17.73 8.89
CA ASN A 125 12.14 17.41 8.21
C ASN A 125 12.26 17.37 6.67
N THR A 126 13.44 17.01 6.16
CA THR A 126 13.67 16.80 4.72
C THR A 126 13.51 15.31 4.41
N GLU A 127 12.71 14.99 3.40
CA GLU A 127 12.57 13.62 2.90
C GLU A 127 13.91 13.16 2.30
N ILE A 128 14.39 11.99 2.75
CA ILE A 128 15.63 11.37 2.27
C ILE A 128 15.30 10.35 1.18
N PHE A 129 14.33 9.48 1.46
CA PHE A 129 13.74 8.59 0.47
C PHE A 129 12.29 8.27 0.82
N SER A 130 11.58 7.73 -0.15
CA SER A 130 10.20 7.28 -0.03
C SER A 130 9.96 6.01 -0.84
N GLU A 131 8.74 5.50 -0.84
CA GLU A 131 8.38 4.24 -1.52
C GLU A 131 8.81 4.18 -3.01
N LYS A 132 8.79 5.32 -3.72
CA LYS A 132 9.23 5.40 -5.13
C LYS A 132 10.71 5.07 -5.34
N ASP A 133 11.49 5.16 -4.28
CA ASP A 133 12.94 4.95 -4.25
C ASP A 133 13.31 3.53 -3.82
N ILE A 134 12.29 2.68 -3.56
CA ILE A 134 12.45 1.30 -3.11
C ILE A 134 12.15 0.36 -4.27
N ASP A 135 13.11 -0.51 -4.59
CA ASP A 135 12.95 -1.51 -5.65
C ASP A 135 12.08 -2.68 -5.20
N PHE A 136 12.35 -3.19 -4.00
CA PHE A 136 11.55 -4.26 -3.37
C PHE A 136 11.76 -4.32 -1.86
N TYR A 137 10.83 -4.99 -1.18
CA TYR A 137 10.91 -5.31 0.24
C TYR A 137 11.17 -6.80 0.44
N PHE A 138 11.86 -7.14 1.50
CA PHE A 138 12.04 -8.53 1.93
C PHE A 138 12.03 -8.64 3.45
N LEU A 139 11.68 -9.83 3.93
CA LEU A 139 11.69 -10.14 5.35
C LEU A 139 13.00 -10.83 5.71
N GLU A 140 13.65 -10.30 6.72
CA GLU A 140 14.79 -10.94 7.33
C GLU A 140 14.39 -11.53 8.70
N SER A 141 14.72 -12.79 8.94
CA SER A 141 14.57 -13.39 10.25
C SER A 141 15.83 -13.13 11.09
N SER A 142 15.64 -12.64 12.30
CA SER A 142 16.74 -12.49 13.25
C SER A 142 16.99 -13.78 14.05
N GLU A 143 18.21 -13.97 14.56
CA GLU A 143 18.60 -15.18 15.32
C GLU A 143 17.78 -15.37 16.61
N ASP A 144 17.17 -14.32 17.14
CA ASP A 144 16.28 -14.33 18.31
C ASP A 144 14.83 -14.67 17.99
N GLY A 145 14.51 -15.00 16.72
CA GLY A 145 13.17 -15.35 16.25
C GLY A 145 12.30 -14.14 15.92
N GLY A 146 12.86 -12.94 15.89
CA GLY A 146 12.20 -11.74 15.39
C GLY A 146 12.25 -11.65 13.87
N TYR A 147 11.49 -10.72 13.32
CA TYR A 147 11.52 -10.37 11.90
C TYR A 147 11.84 -8.89 11.76
N SER A 148 12.62 -8.57 10.73
CA SER A 148 12.80 -7.19 10.26
C SER A 148 12.35 -7.09 8.81
N ILE A 149 11.84 -5.92 8.44
CA ILE A 149 11.61 -5.60 7.04
C ILE A 149 12.83 -4.87 6.54
N ALA A 150 13.42 -5.37 5.48
CA ALA A 150 14.44 -4.66 4.74
C ALA A 150 13.88 -4.16 3.42
N ALA A 151 14.36 -3.01 2.97
CA ALA A 151 14.05 -2.44 1.68
C ALA A 151 15.33 -2.30 0.87
N SER A 152 15.32 -2.84 -0.34
CA SER A 152 16.36 -2.54 -1.33
C SER A 152 16.08 -1.19 -1.94
N LEU A 153 17.03 -0.26 -1.80
CA LEU A 153 16.94 1.08 -2.36
C LEU A 153 17.55 1.11 -3.76
N ASN A 154 16.97 1.89 -4.65
CA ASN A 154 17.58 2.09 -5.96
C ASN A 154 18.92 2.85 -5.85
N SER A 155 19.82 2.61 -6.78
CA SER A 155 21.24 3.02 -6.69
C SER A 155 21.49 4.52 -6.50
N GLY A 156 20.52 5.39 -6.86
CA GLY A 156 20.68 6.84 -6.71
C GLY A 156 20.39 7.35 -5.31
N VAL A 157 19.70 6.56 -4.49
CA VAL A 157 19.25 6.96 -3.16
C VAL A 157 20.31 6.71 -2.09
N TYR A 158 21.14 5.70 -2.31
CA TYR A 158 22.19 5.32 -1.35
C TYR A 158 23.16 6.46 -1.03
N ASP A 159 23.64 7.17 -2.03
CA ASP A 159 24.52 8.31 -1.84
C ASP A 159 23.82 9.45 -1.07
N THR A 160 22.55 9.68 -1.38
CA THR A 160 21.72 10.67 -0.66
C THR A 160 21.54 10.30 0.81
N LEU A 161 21.32 9.02 1.09
CA LEU A 161 21.18 8.49 2.46
C LEU A 161 22.48 8.64 3.24
N ARG A 162 23.62 8.26 2.64
CA ARG A 162 24.95 8.39 3.25
C ARG A 162 25.27 9.85 3.57
N GLU A 163 25.10 10.76 2.61
CA GLU A 163 25.32 12.19 2.82
C GLU A 163 24.42 12.76 3.94
N ALA A 164 23.16 12.31 4.00
CA ALA A 164 22.24 12.73 5.03
C ALA A 164 22.69 12.27 6.42
N TYR A 165 23.20 11.05 6.55
CA TYR A 165 23.74 10.52 7.80
C TYR A 165 24.99 11.27 8.25
N GLU A 166 25.95 11.50 7.34
CA GLU A 166 27.18 12.26 7.62
C GLU A 166 26.87 13.69 8.10
N LYS A 167 25.92 14.36 7.44
CA LYS A 167 25.51 15.76 7.82
C LYS A 167 24.75 15.84 9.14
N ASN A 168 24.19 14.73 9.61
CA ASN A 168 23.31 14.67 10.77
C ASN A 168 23.79 13.68 11.82
N ASP A 169 25.09 13.50 11.94
CA ASP A 169 25.69 12.60 12.94
C ASP A 169 25.14 12.85 14.36
N GLY A 170 24.78 11.77 15.03
CA GLY A 170 24.19 11.80 16.37
C GLY A 170 22.76 12.36 16.47
N LYS A 171 22.08 12.67 15.36
CA LYS A 171 20.70 13.19 15.36
C LYS A 171 19.70 12.13 14.97
N GLU A 172 18.45 12.30 15.43
CA GLU A 172 17.35 11.38 15.16
C GLU A 172 16.77 11.57 13.75
N PHE A 173 16.64 10.47 13.02
CA PHE A 173 15.85 10.35 11.80
C PHE A 173 14.49 9.76 12.13
N THR A 174 13.46 10.07 11.32
CA THR A 174 12.10 9.57 11.52
C THR A 174 11.64 8.76 10.34
N VAL A 175 11.14 7.55 10.62
CA VAL A 175 10.45 6.70 9.65
C VAL A 175 8.95 6.94 9.77
N TYR A 176 8.32 7.18 8.64
CA TYR A 176 6.87 7.26 8.53
C TYR A 176 6.34 6.08 7.72
N TYR A 177 5.20 5.57 8.16
CA TYR A 177 4.44 4.54 7.47
C TYR A 177 3.01 5.05 7.24
N TYR A 178 2.60 5.15 5.99
CA TYR A 178 1.35 5.77 5.57
C TYR A 178 1.10 7.14 6.22
N GLY A 179 2.17 7.95 6.31
CA GLY A 179 2.13 9.29 6.89
C GLY A 179 1.97 9.36 8.41
N LYS A 180 1.96 8.22 9.11
CA LYS A 180 2.05 8.15 10.57
C LYS A 180 3.50 7.93 10.98
N LYS A 181 3.96 8.64 12.00
CA LYS A 181 5.28 8.41 12.58
C LYS A 181 5.34 6.99 13.14
N LEU A 182 6.24 6.18 12.61
CA LEU A 182 6.44 4.81 13.04
C LEU A 182 7.44 4.77 14.20
N TYR A 183 8.66 5.22 13.95
CA TYR A 183 9.71 5.31 14.98
C TYR A 183 10.77 6.34 14.61
N THR A 184 11.67 6.64 15.56
CA THR A 184 12.90 7.41 15.33
C THR A 184 14.11 6.56 15.68
N PHE A 185 15.21 6.81 14.99
CA PHE A 185 16.48 6.18 15.27
C PHE A 185 17.64 7.15 15.01
N ILE A 186 18.75 6.91 15.67
CA ILE A 186 20.01 7.60 15.39
C ILE A 186 20.82 6.63 14.53
N PRO A 187 21.19 6.99 13.29
CA PRO A 187 22.00 6.14 12.46
C PRO A 187 23.34 5.82 13.15
N GLY A 188 23.74 4.55 13.10
CA GLY A 188 25.11 4.16 13.41
C GLY A 188 26.08 4.64 12.33
N SER A 189 27.37 4.30 12.48
CA SER A 189 28.37 4.56 11.43
C SER A 189 27.95 3.88 10.12
N GLU A 190 28.10 4.58 9.01
CA GLU A 190 27.85 4.26 7.60
C GLU A 190 26.85 3.13 7.28
N PRO A 191 25.82 3.39 6.46
CA PRO A 191 24.99 2.32 5.93
C PRO A 191 25.87 1.32 5.19
N SER A 192 25.86 0.06 5.64
CA SER A 192 26.83 -0.95 5.19
C SER A 192 26.46 -1.63 3.88
N CYS A 193 25.29 -1.35 3.29
CA CYS A 193 24.81 -1.97 2.06
C CYS A 193 23.65 -1.20 1.43
N GLU A 194 23.26 -1.59 0.23
CA GLU A 194 22.12 -1.05 -0.53
C GLU A 194 20.74 -1.34 0.12
N GLU A 195 20.74 -1.78 1.39
CA GLU A 195 19.57 -2.23 2.12
C GLU A 195 19.30 -1.34 3.32
N PHE A 196 18.05 -0.92 3.47
CA PHE A 196 17.58 -0.23 4.65
C PHE A 196 16.78 -1.19 5.53
N VAL A 197 17.33 -1.53 6.70
CA VAL A 197 16.68 -2.43 7.65
C VAL A 197 15.82 -1.64 8.62
N PHE A 198 14.53 -1.95 8.64
CA PHE A 198 13.61 -1.44 9.63
C PHE A 198 13.76 -2.27 10.90
N ALA A 199 14.10 -1.64 12.02
CA ALA A 199 14.40 -2.33 13.25
C ALA A 199 13.26 -3.25 13.75
N SER A 200 13.64 -4.38 14.33
CA SER A 200 12.80 -5.50 14.77
C SER A 200 11.77 -5.21 15.87
N SER A 201 11.72 -4.01 16.43
CA SER A 201 10.72 -3.63 17.45
C SER A 201 9.35 -3.26 16.86
N VAL A 202 9.15 -3.49 15.57
CA VAL A 202 7.89 -3.21 14.84
C VAL A 202 7.03 -4.48 14.72
N THR A 203 7.20 -5.46 15.61
CA THR A 203 6.46 -6.73 15.59
C THR A 203 4.96 -6.56 15.55
N ASP A 204 4.41 -5.54 16.23
CA ASP A 204 2.97 -5.28 16.24
C ASP A 204 2.41 -4.80 14.88
N TYR A 205 3.28 -4.44 13.93
CA TYR A 205 2.91 -4.02 12.57
C TYR A 205 3.32 -5.04 11.50
N LEU A 206 4.19 -6.00 11.84
CA LEU A 206 4.67 -7.03 10.93
C LEU A 206 3.63 -8.13 10.69
N GLU A 207 2.80 -8.45 11.68
CA GLU A 207 1.70 -9.39 11.53
C GLU A 207 0.75 -8.95 10.41
N ASP A 208 0.55 -7.63 10.24
CA ASP A 208 -0.29 -7.05 9.20
C ASP A 208 0.36 -7.03 7.79
N LEU A 209 1.68 -7.24 7.71
CA LEU A 209 2.44 -7.25 6.45
C LEU A 209 2.77 -8.67 5.96
N THR A 210 2.64 -9.68 6.83
CA THR A 210 3.02 -11.07 6.54
C THR A 210 1.85 -11.96 6.13
N ASP A 211 0.62 -11.47 6.15
CA ASP A 211 -0.56 -12.21 5.67
C ASP A 211 -0.72 -12.17 4.14
N TYR A 212 0.41 -12.17 3.40
CA TYR A 212 0.45 -12.26 1.95
C TYR A 212 1.23 -13.46 1.45
#